data_8bc21c77c796bb6d6f2c2555a95bf679
#
_entry.id   8bc21c77c796bb6d6f2c2555a95bf679
#
_cell.length_a   1.000
_cell.length_b   1.000
_cell.length_c   1.000
_cell.angle_alpha   90.00
_cell.angle_beta   90.00
_cell.angle_gamma   90.00
#
_symmetry.space_group_name_H-M   'P 1'
#
loop_
_entity.id
_entity.type
_entity.pdbx_description
1 polymer ?
#
loop_
_entity_poly.entity_id
_entity_poly.type
_entity_poly.pdbx_seq_one_letter_code
_entity_poly.pdbx_strand_id
1 'polypeptide(L)'
;MTTANVYQQRPTTGAKAESPLFHADLNSLVGKGRANPGVFLREKKLLGHLTLRGDAHDPAFAAGVHKALGMELPGALTLVISGESSLQWLGPDEWLLIVPSGEEFSVEQKLREELTGLHIAIVNVSGGQSILELSGPKVREVLMKSTSYDVHPDNFPVGKAIGTVFAKSQLVIRRTGEDTWELLIRRSFADYWWMWLQDASAEYGLTVQA
;
A
#
# COMPACT_ATOMS: atom_id res chain seq x y z
N MET A 1 25.88 -17.03 -19.82
CA MET A 1 25.04 -17.43 -18.69
C MET A 1 23.61 -17.52 -19.21
N THR A 2 23.00 -18.69 -19.20
CA THR A 2 21.59 -18.86 -19.52
C THR A 2 20.79 -18.19 -18.43
N THR A 3 20.13 -17.09 -18.74
CA THR A 3 19.11 -16.48 -17.86
C THR A 3 18.09 -17.56 -17.52
N ALA A 4 17.91 -17.85 -16.24
CA ALA A 4 16.85 -18.73 -15.82
C ALA A 4 15.53 -18.18 -16.38
N ASN A 5 14.75 -19.03 -17.04
CA ASN A 5 13.39 -18.68 -17.46
C ASN A 5 12.56 -18.40 -16.19
N VAL A 6 12.53 -17.17 -15.78
CA VAL A 6 11.60 -16.72 -14.75
C VAL A 6 10.21 -16.86 -15.35
N TYR A 7 9.30 -17.45 -14.62
CA TYR A 7 7.90 -17.62 -15.02
C TYR A 7 7.29 -16.25 -15.32
N GLN A 8 7.11 -15.95 -16.60
CA GLN A 8 6.64 -14.64 -17.08
C GLN A 8 5.22 -14.70 -17.64
N GLN A 9 4.54 -15.84 -17.50
CA GLN A 9 3.21 -15.97 -18.05
C GLN A 9 2.19 -15.24 -17.18
N ARG A 10 1.58 -14.20 -17.75
CA ARG A 10 0.30 -13.73 -17.25
C ARG A 10 -0.75 -14.81 -17.50
N PRO A 11 -1.54 -15.20 -16.49
CA PRO A 11 -2.71 -16.03 -16.72
C PRO A 11 -3.64 -15.27 -17.70
N THR A 12 -3.78 -15.77 -18.92
CA THR A 12 -4.70 -15.19 -19.91
C THR A 12 -6.11 -15.73 -19.73
N THR A 13 -6.22 -16.88 -19.07
CA THR A 13 -7.47 -17.50 -18.64
C THR A 13 -7.24 -18.06 -17.25
N GLY A 14 -8.16 -17.91 -16.34
CA GLY A 14 -7.93 -18.44 -15.01
C GLY A 14 -8.92 -18.01 -13.96
N ALA A 15 -8.52 -18.20 -12.72
CA ALA A 15 -9.32 -17.87 -11.57
C ALA A 15 -9.70 -16.37 -11.57
N LYS A 16 -10.94 -16.09 -11.21
CA LYS A 16 -11.41 -14.73 -10.99
C LYS A 16 -10.58 -14.09 -9.89
N ALA A 17 -10.05 -12.90 -10.16
CA ALA A 17 -9.35 -12.12 -9.15
C ALA A 17 -10.36 -11.59 -8.13
N GLU A 18 -10.12 -11.86 -6.85
CA GLU A 18 -10.95 -11.41 -5.74
C GLU A 18 -10.09 -10.80 -4.67
N SER A 19 -10.57 -9.67 -4.09
CA SER A 19 -9.92 -9.05 -2.94
C SER A 19 -10.04 -9.94 -1.70
N PRO A 20 -9.15 -9.79 -0.71
CA PRO A 20 -9.25 -10.56 0.53
C PRO A 20 -10.53 -10.25 1.33
N LEU A 21 -11.19 -9.11 1.10
CA LEU A 21 -12.46 -8.74 1.72
C LEU A 21 -13.67 -8.96 0.79
N PHE A 22 -13.52 -9.73 -0.27
CA PHE A 22 -14.62 -10.02 -1.20
C PHE A 22 -15.87 -10.55 -0.47
N HIS A 23 -15.66 -11.46 0.50
CA HIS A 23 -16.74 -12.07 1.29
C HIS A 23 -17.47 -11.08 2.24
N ALA A 24 -16.82 -9.97 2.61
CA ALA A 24 -17.43 -8.92 3.45
C ALA A 24 -18.44 -8.07 2.68
N ASP A 25 -18.51 -8.24 1.34
CA ASP A 25 -19.41 -7.51 0.44
C ASP A 25 -19.49 -6.02 0.73
N LEU A 26 -18.32 -5.38 0.80
CA LEU A 26 -18.21 -3.96 1.14
C LEU A 26 -19.07 -3.08 0.24
N ASN A 27 -19.29 -3.48 -1.02
CA ASN A 27 -20.14 -2.73 -1.94
C ASN A 27 -21.59 -2.64 -1.47
N SER A 28 -22.10 -3.70 -0.83
CA SER A 28 -23.46 -3.69 -0.26
C SER A 28 -23.59 -2.78 0.95
N LEU A 29 -22.46 -2.41 1.58
CA LEU A 29 -22.40 -1.54 2.75
C LEU A 29 -22.22 -0.06 2.39
N VAL A 30 -21.96 0.26 1.12
CA VAL A 30 -21.81 1.63 0.67
C VAL A 30 -23.04 2.46 0.99
N GLY A 31 -22.81 3.60 1.64
CA GLY A 31 -23.89 4.50 2.06
C GLY A 31 -24.75 4.00 3.20
N LYS A 32 -24.47 2.80 3.74
CA LYS A 32 -25.09 2.29 4.95
C LYS A 32 -24.23 2.65 6.15
N GLY A 33 -24.76 3.38 7.09
CA GLY A 33 -24.01 3.81 8.26
C GLY A 33 -24.75 4.89 9.05
N ARG A 34 -24.07 5.48 10.04
CA ARG A 34 -24.60 6.60 10.81
C ARG A 34 -24.75 7.84 9.93
N ALA A 35 -25.76 8.64 10.19
CA ALA A 35 -25.76 10.02 9.73
C ALA A 35 -24.55 10.74 10.34
N ASN A 36 -23.77 11.46 9.51
CA ASN A 36 -22.52 12.13 9.92
C ASN A 36 -21.45 11.17 10.47
N PRO A 37 -20.95 10.22 9.67
CA PRO A 37 -19.89 9.33 10.10
C PRO A 37 -18.57 10.09 10.29
N GLY A 38 -17.82 9.71 11.32
CA GLY A 38 -16.49 10.27 11.59
C GLY A 38 -15.37 9.58 10.80
N VAL A 39 -15.65 8.38 10.26
CA VAL A 39 -14.69 7.55 9.56
C VAL A 39 -15.30 6.99 8.29
N PHE A 40 -14.58 7.14 7.18
CA PHE A 40 -14.89 6.54 5.89
C PHE A 40 -13.83 5.48 5.58
N LEU A 41 -14.25 4.33 5.09
CA LEU A 41 -13.38 3.23 4.72
C LEU A 41 -13.61 2.84 3.26
N ARG A 42 -12.51 2.68 2.52
CA ARG A 42 -12.51 2.12 1.17
C ARG A 42 -11.42 1.07 1.04
N GLU A 43 -11.72 -0.06 0.43
CA GLU A 43 -10.70 -1.02 0.02
C GLU A 43 -10.19 -0.67 -1.39
N LYS A 44 -8.89 -0.40 -1.52
CA LYS A 44 -8.20 -0.23 -2.81
C LYS A 44 -7.79 -1.61 -3.32
N LYS A 45 -8.64 -2.18 -4.17
CA LYS A 45 -8.59 -3.60 -4.58
C LYS A 45 -7.59 -3.84 -5.70
N LEU A 46 -6.97 -5.03 -5.67
CA LEU A 46 -6.26 -5.63 -6.79
C LEU A 46 -5.13 -4.78 -7.39
N LEU A 47 -4.53 -3.89 -6.61
CA LEU A 47 -3.38 -3.11 -7.03
C LEU A 47 -2.16 -4.00 -7.28
N GLY A 48 -1.31 -3.57 -8.21
CA GLY A 48 0.01 -4.17 -8.39
C GLY A 48 0.97 -3.75 -7.27
N HIS A 49 1.72 -4.71 -6.74
CA HIS A 49 2.70 -4.48 -5.68
C HIS A 49 4.04 -5.09 -6.10
N LEU A 50 5.08 -4.28 -6.12
CA LEU A 50 6.45 -4.70 -6.47
C LEU A 50 7.40 -4.31 -5.34
N THR A 51 8.14 -5.28 -4.81
CA THR A 51 9.28 -4.97 -3.95
C THR A 51 10.49 -4.69 -4.84
N LEU A 52 11.09 -3.53 -4.64
CA LEU A 52 12.33 -3.10 -5.30
C LEU A 52 13.45 -3.05 -4.26
N ARG A 53 14.58 -3.69 -4.56
CA ARG A 53 15.78 -3.61 -3.72
C ARG A 53 16.99 -3.18 -4.54
N GLY A 54 17.83 -2.35 -3.93
CA GLY A 54 19.07 -1.86 -4.53
C GLY A 54 19.82 -0.94 -3.57
N ASP A 55 20.96 -0.45 -4.00
CA ASP A 55 21.77 0.47 -3.20
C ASP A 55 21.27 1.91 -3.36
N ALA A 56 20.72 2.48 -2.30
CA ALA A 56 20.25 3.86 -2.26
C ALA A 56 21.36 4.90 -2.51
N HIS A 57 22.62 4.53 -2.27
CA HIS A 57 23.78 5.40 -2.46
C HIS A 57 24.36 5.33 -3.87
N ASP A 58 23.90 4.40 -4.69
CA ASP A 58 24.30 4.32 -6.10
C ASP A 58 23.49 5.32 -6.94
N PRO A 59 24.11 6.37 -7.49
CA PRO A 59 23.41 7.35 -8.33
C PRO A 59 22.77 6.72 -9.58
N ALA A 60 23.36 5.63 -10.11
CA ALA A 60 22.81 4.94 -11.27
C ALA A 60 21.48 4.23 -10.92
N PHE A 61 21.38 3.67 -9.71
CA PHE A 61 20.15 3.06 -9.23
C PHE A 61 19.04 4.12 -9.08
N ALA A 62 19.32 5.23 -8.39
CA ALA A 62 18.34 6.31 -8.21
C ALA A 62 17.89 6.91 -9.55
N ALA A 63 18.83 7.17 -10.46
CA ALA A 63 18.53 7.71 -11.80
C ALA A 63 17.70 6.72 -12.64
N GLY A 64 18.02 5.43 -12.59
CA GLY A 64 17.26 4.40 -13.29
C GLY A 64 15.83 4.26 -12.77
N VAL A 65 15.64 4.31 -11.46
CA VAL A 65 14.31 4.31 -10.84
C VAL A 65 13.51 5.54 -11.29
N HIS A 66 14.13 6.73 -11.23
CA HIS A 66 13.48 7.95 -11.69
C HIS A 66 13.09 7.86 -13.17
N LYS A 67 13.97 7.36 -14.02
CA LYS A 67 13.70 7.21 -15.46
C LYS A 67 12.56 6.23 -15.75
N ALA A 68 12.52 5.11 -15.01
CA ALA A 68 11.48 4.09 -15.18
C ALA A 68 10.11 4.54 -14.69
N LEU A 69 10.06 5.25 -13.55
CA LEU A 69 8.83 5.53 -12.82
C LEU A 69 8.38 7.00 -12.87
N GLY A 70 9.26 7.93 -13.22
CA GLY A 70 9.01 9.37 -13.08
C GLY A 70 8.89 9.82 -11.62
N MET A 71 9.42 9.04 -10.67
CA MET A 71 9.39 9.31 -9.24
C MET A 71 10.80 9.30 -8.67
N GLU A 72 11.07 10.22 -7.73
CA GLU A 72 12.30 10.17 -6.93
C GLU A 72 12.26 9.00 -5.96
N LEU A 73 13.43 8.44 -5.68
CA LEU A 73 13.58 7.38 -4.67
C LEU A 73 13.33 7.97 -3.27
N PRO A 74 12.26 7.56 -2.56
CA PRO A 74 11.97 8.14 -1.25
C PRO A 74 13.00 7.74 -0.21
N GLY A 75 13.34 8.70 0.65
CA GLY A 75 14.20 8.48 1.82
C GLY A 75 13.47 7.75 2.95
N ALA A 76 14.17 7.58 4.06
CA ALA A 76 13.68 6.84 5.21
C ALA A 76 12.31 7.35 5.71
N LEU A 77 11.38 6.41 5.92
CA LEU A 77 10.05 6.63 6.45
C LEU A 77 9.15 7.54 5.60
N THR A 78 9.47 7.70 4.31
CA THR A 78 8.69 8.54 3.40
C THR A 78 8.09 7.75 2.24
N LEU A 79 7.13 8.36 1.57
CA LEU A 79 6.58 7.89 0.30
C LEU A 79 6.47 9.04 -0.70
N VAL A 80 6.55 8.68 -1.98
CA VAL A 80 6.26 9.57 -3.11
C VAL A 80 5.04 9.01 -3.84
N ILE A 81 4.12 9.89 -4.21
CA ILE A 81 2.91 9.55 -4.97
C ILE A 81 2.98 10.28 -6.31
N SER A 82 2.70 9.57 -7.39
CA SER A 82 2.60 10.11 -8.75
C SER A 82 1.38 9.49 -9.44
N GLY A 83 0.32 10.27 -9.61
CA GLY A 83 -0.96 9.76 -10.10
C GLY A 83 -1.52 8.67 -9.19
N GLU A 84 -1.78 7.50 -9.76
CA GLU A 84 -2.29 6.33 -9.04
C GLU A 84 -1.18 5.41 -8.51
N SER A 85 0.08 5.73 -8.82
CA SER A 85 1.25 4.96 -8.37
C SER A 85 1.91 5.60 -7.16
N SER A 86 2.55 4.79 -6.34
CA SER A 86 3.31 5.27 -5.20
C SER A 86 4.53 4.40 -4.93
N LEU A 87 5.61 5.03 -4.51
CA LEU A 87 6.84 4.36 -4.08
C LEU A 87 7.10 4.74 -2.63
N GLN A 88 7.25 3.77 -1.75
CA GLN A 88 7.49 3.99 -0.33
C GLN A 88 8.72 3.25 0.16
N TRP A 89 9.46 3.87 1.07
CA TRP A 89 10.57 3.26 1.75
C TRP A 89 10.11 2.17 2.73
N LEU A 90 10.73 1.00 2.70
CA LEU A 90 10.52 -0.08 3.66
C LEU A 90 11.75 -0.35 4.52
N GLY A 91 12.94 -0.11 3.98
CA GLY A 91 14.21 -0.36 4.62
C GLY A 91 15.35 0.35 3.88
N PRO A 92 16.58 0.31 4.40
CA PRO A 92 17.72 1.04 3.83
C PRO A 92 17.99 0.71 2.36
N ASP A 93 17.64 -0.48 1.92
CA ASP A 93 17.86 -1.00 0.57
C ASP A 93 16.56 -1.55 -0.05
N GLU A 94 15.39 -1.20 0.50
CA GLU A 94 14.12 -1.80 0.10
C GLU A 94 12.99 -0.77 0.01
N TRP A 95 12.22 -0.84 -1.09
CA TRP A 95 11.05 -0.02 -1.36
C TRP A 95 9.88 -0.88 -1.82
N LEU A 96 8.67 -0.43 -1.52
CA LEU A 96 7.45 -0.99 -2.08
C LEU A 96 6.88 -0.01 -3.10
N LEU A 97 6.77 -0.47 -4.33
CA LEU A 97 6.09 0.21 -5.41
C LEU A 97 4.67 -0.34 -5.51
N ILE A 98 3.70 0.55 -5.54
CA ILE A 98 2.29 0.22 -5.76
C ILE A 98 1.86 0.91 -7.05
N VAL A 99 1.23 0.15 -7.93
CA VAL A 99 0.78 0.60 -9.26
C VAL A 99 -0.67 0.19 -9.51
N PRO A 100 -1.35 0.80 -10.47
CA PRO A 100 -2.69 0.37 -10.89
C PRO A 100 -2.74 -1.12 -11.23
N SER A 101 -3.92 -1.69 -11.05
CA SER A 101 -4.16 -3.10 -11.34
C SER A 101 -3.78 -3.45 -12.78
N GLY A 102 -2.94 -4.46 -12.92
CA GLY A 102 -2.51 -4.99 -14.22
C GLY A 102 -1.30 -4.30 -14.83
N GLU A 103 -0.77 -3.23 -14.22
CA GLU A 103 0.44 -2.54 -14.70
C GLU A 103 1.74 -3.13 -14.13
N GLU A 104 1.66 -3.98 -13.10
CA GLU A 104 2.82 -4.51 -12.38
C GLU A 104 3.85 -5.18 -13.30
N PHE A 105 3.40 -5.90 -14.32
CA PHE A 105 4.31 -6.55 -15.26
C PHE A 105 5.05 -5.55 -16.16
N SER A 106 4.33 -4.59 -16.75
CA SER A 106 4.94 -3.59 -17.62
C SER A 106 5.91 -2.68 -16.89
N VAL A 107 5.58 -2.35 -15.64
CA VAL A 107 6.44 -1.54 -14.77
C VAL A 107 7.67 -2.33 -14.33
N GLU A 108 7.52 -3.60 -13.99
CA GLU A 108 8.66 -4.48 -13.70
C GLU A 108 9.64 -4.53 -14.89
N GLN A 109 9.14 -4.69 -16.13
CA GLN A 109 10.00 -4.72 -17.32
C GLN A 109 10.75 -3.41 -17.50
N LYS A 110 10.08 -2.26 -17.39
CA LYS A 110 10.74 -0.94 -17.46
C LYS A 110 11.86 -0.78 -16.43
N LEU A 111 11.58 -1.19 -15.18
CA LEU A 111 12.59 -1.14 -14.12
C LEU A 111 13.79 -2.06 -14.44
N ARG A 112 13.56 -3.27 -14.95
CA ARG A 112 14.63 -4.19 -15.32
C ARG A 112 15.49 -3.67 -16.48
N GLU A 113 14.87 -2.99 -17.45
CA GLU A 113 15.58 -2.35 -18.57
C GLU A 113 16.48 -1.21 -18.08
N GLU A 114 15.92 -0.28 -17.29
CA GLU A 114 16.65 0.91 -16.84
C GLU A 114 17.71 0.61 -15.75
N LEU A 115 17.55 -0.48 -15.02
CA LEU A 115 18.48 -0.91 -13.97
C LEU A 115 19.39 -2.07 -14.43
N THR A 116 19.48 -2.31 -15.74
CA THR A 116 20.33 -3.37 -16.31
C THR A 116 21.78 -3.23 -15.87
N GLY A 117 22.39 -4.33 -15.41
CA GLY A 117 23.78 -4.38 -14.95
C GLY A 117 24.00 -3.98 -13.49
N LEU A 118 22.99 -3.47 -12.81
CA LEU A 118 23.05 -3.17 -11.38
C LEU A 118 22.69 -4.41 -10.53
N HIS A 119 23.20 -4.44 -9.31
CA HIS A 119 22.82 -5.46 -8.33
C HIS A 119 21.49 -5.09 -7.66
N ILE A 120 20.40 -5.63 -8.20
CA ILE A 120 19.05 -5.30 -7.78
C ILE A 120 18.19 -6.55 -7.59
N ALA A 121 17.08 -6.40 -6.87
CA ALA A 121 15.98 -7.36 -6.89
C ALA A 121 14.66 -6.62 -7.14
N ILE A 122 13.87 -7.16 -8.05
CA ILE A 122 12.50 -6.71 -8.31
C ILE A 122 11.61 -7.93 -8.21
N VAL A 123 10.66 -7.90 -7.28
CA VAL A 123 9.78 -9.04 -7.00
C VAL A 123 8.32 -8.58 -7.04
N ASN A 124 7.55 -9.19 -7.91
CA ASN A 124 6.10 -9.00 -7.93
C ASN A 124 5.47 -9.73 -6.74
N VAL A 125 4.91 -8.97 -5.81
CA VAL A 125 4.25 -9.45 -4.59
C VAL A 125 2.74 -9.13 -4.61
N SER A 126 2.19 -8.82 -5.78
CA SER A 126 0.77 -8.54 -5.96
C SER A 126 -0.10 -9.67 -5.44
N GLY A 127 -1.22 -9.33 -4.83
CA GLY A 127 -2.12 -10.29 -4.21
C GLY A 127 -1.73 -10.74 -2.81
N GLY A 128 -0.52 -10.42 -2.33
CA GLY A 128 -0.08 -10.67 -0.95
C GLY A 128 -0.59 -9.65 0.07
N GLN A 129 -1.00 -8.48 -0.42
CA GLN A 129 -1.45 -7.34 0.39
C GLN A 129 -2.73 -6.74 -0.19
N SER A 130 -3.46 -6.01 0.65
CA SER A 130 -4.54 -5.10 0.25
C SER A 130 -4.34 -3.76 0.95
N ILE A 131 -5.01 -2.72 0.47
CA ILE A 131 -4.96 -1.39 1.06
C ILE A 131 -6.36 -1.02 1.55
N LEU A 132 -6.43 -0.69 2.85
CA LEU A 132 -7.61 -0.04 3.42
C LEU A 132 -7.33 1.44 3.57
N GLU A 133 -8.02 2.25 2.78
CA GLU A 133 -7.99 3.70 2.92
C GLU A 133 -9.01 4.12 3.96
N LEU A 134 -8.56 4.92 4.90
CA LEU A 134 -9.37 5.55 5.93
C LEU A 134 -9.34 7.05 5.74
N SER A 135 -10.51 7.69 5.76
CA SER A 135 -10.61 9.15 5.69
C SER A 135 -11.66 9.66 6.67
N GLY A 136 -11.61 10.97 6.93
CA GLY A 136 -12.57 11.63 7.80
C GLY A 136 -11.99 12.17 9.11
N PRO A 137 -12.76 13.01 9.81
CA PRO A 137 -12.27 13.81 10.94
C PRO A 137 -11.92 12.99 12.19
N LYS A 138 -12.30 11.71 12.24
CA LYS A 138 -12.07 10.82 13.39
C LYS A 138 -11.12 9.66 13.11
N VAL A 139 -10.47 9.65 11.96
CA VAL A 139 -9.50 8.60 11.61
C VAL A 139 -8.34 8.56 12.59
N ARG A 140 -7.79 9.72 12.97
CA ARG A 140 -6.65 9.77 13.88
C ARG A 140 -6.98 9.16 15.24
N GLU A 141 -8.17 9.38 15.76
CA GLU A 141 -8.62 8.78 17.02
C GLU A 141 -8.70 7.24 16.92
N VAL A 142 -9.12 6.71 15.76
CA VAL A 142 -9.10 5.27 15.49
C VAL A 142 -7.65 4.75 15.44
N LEU A 143 -6.75 5.49 14.79
CA LEU A 143 -5.33 5.12 14.76
C LEU A 143 -4.73 5.13 16.17
N MET A 144 -5.03 6.13 17.00
CA MET A 144 -4.54 6.23 18.38
C MET A 144 -4.96 5.05 19.27
N LYS A 145 -6.12 4.45 19.01
CA LYS A 145 -6.56 3.23 19.69
C LYS A 145 -5.81 1.98 19.21
N SER A 146 -5.21 2.04 18.05
CA SER A 146 -4.77 0.88 17.29
C SER A 146 -3.26 0.72 17.25
N THR A 147 -2.50 1.80 17.34
CA THR A 147 -1.03 1.77 17.30
C THR A 147 -0.42 2.60 18.43
N SER A 148 0.74 2.16 18.91
CA SER A 148 1.57 2.94 19.85
C SER A 148 2.42 4.00 19.17
N TYR A 149 2.47 4.01 17.83
CA TYR A 149 3.19 5.03 17.10
C TYR A 149 2.45 6.37 17.19
N ASP A 150 3.21 7.46 17.37
CA ASP A 150 2.62 8.78 17.46
C ASP A 150 2.10 9.24 16.09
N VAL A 151 0.78 9.32 15.98
CA VAL A 151 0.06 9.75 14.76
C VAL A 151 -0.30 11.24 14.78
N HIS A 152 0.31 12.03 15.70
CA HIS A 152 0.15 13.48 15.70
C HIS A 152 0.67 14.07 14.39
N PRO A 153 0.03 15.11 13.82
CA PRO A 153 0.45 15.68 12.53
C PRO A 153 1.90 16.12 12.47
N ASP A 154 2.46 16.62 13.58
CA ASP A 154 3.86 17.07 13.65
C ASP A 154 4.84 15.89 13.52
N ASN A 155 4.46 14.71 14.01
CA ASN A 155 5.29 13.50 13.97
C ASN A 155 4.93 12.57 12.80
N PHE A 156 3.72 12.75 12.22
CA PHE A 156 3.26 12.00 11.08
C PHE A 156 2.72 12.93 9.98
N PRO A 157 3.60 13.71 9.32
CA PRO A 157 3.20 14.59 8.22
C PRO A 157 2.66 13.79 7.02
N VAL A 158 1.94 14.44 6.12
CA VAL A 158 1.57 13.88 4.82
C VAL A 158 2.84 13.47 4.06
N GLY A 159 2.83 12.29 3.44
CA GLY A 159 4.01 11.71 2.79
C GLY A 159 4.86 10.83 3.71
N LYS A 160 4.47 10.63 4.96
CA LYS A 160 5.13 9.66 5.85
C LYS A 160 4.53 8.26 5.70
N ALA A 161 5.40 7.24 5.77
CA ALA A 161 5.02 5.84 5.73
C ALA A 161 5.87 5.04 6.73
N ILE A 162 5.25 4.24 7.58
CA ILE A 162 5.94 3.45 8.59
C ILE A 162 5.39 2.03 8.71
N GLY A 163 6.28 1.05 8.93
CA GLY A 163 5.91 -0.26 9.45
C GLY A 163 5.74 -0.21 10.96
N THR A 164 4.59 -0.65 11.47
CA THR A 164 4.31 -0.63 12.91
C THR A 164 3.39 -1.77 13.32
N VAL A 165 3.30 -1.97 14.63
CA VAL A 165 2.24 -2.82 15.23
C VAL A 165 0.94 -2.00 15.27
N PHE A 166 -0.11 -2.62 14.77
CA PHE A 166 -1.45 -2.09 14.79
C PHE A 166 -2.36 -3.16 15.39
N ALA A 167 -2.98 -2.88 16.52
CA ALA A 167 -3.67 -3.86 17.37
C ALA A 167 -2.77 -5.08 17.68
N LYS A 168 -2.97 -6.24 17.07
CA LYS A 168 -2.22 -7.47 17.35
C LYS A 168 -1.34 -7.96 16.18
N SER A 169 -1.23 -7.19 15.10
CA SER A 169 -0.45 -7.58 13.93
C SER A 169 0.33 -6.39 13.36
N GLN A 170 1.27 -6.67 12.47
CA GLN A 170 2.05 -5.65 11.77
C GLN A 170 1.38 -5.24 10.46
N LEU A 171 1.44 -3.97 10.16
CA LEU A 171 1.08 -3.40 8.87
C LEU A 171 1.94 -2.16 8.59
N VAL A 172 1.78 -1.58 7.42
CA VAL A 172 2.33 -0.26 7.12
C VAL A 172 1.21 0.77 7.17
N ILE A 173 1.42 1.84 7.95
CA ILE A 173 0.57 3.03 7.94
C ILE A 173 1.24 4.06 7.05
N ARG A 174 0.46 4.71 6.17
CA ARG A 174 0.92 5.85 5.39
C ARG A 174 -0.13 6.95 5.37
N ARG A 175 0.32 8.20 5.46
CA ARG A 175 -0.55 9.36 5.41
C ARG A 175 -0.47 9.99 4.03
N THR A 176 -1.54 9.90 3.28
CA THR A 176 -1.62 10.32 1.87
C THR A 176 -2.31 11.67 1.69
N GLY A 177 -3.01 12.15 2.73
CA GLY A 177 -3.67 13.46 2.75
C GLY A 177 -3.85 13.96 4.18
N GLU A 178 -4.43 15.15 4.35
CA GLU A 178 -4.63 15.75 5.67
C GLU A 178 -5.42 14.83 6.60
N ASP A 179 -6.57 14.35 6.13
CA ASP A 179 -7.45 13.43 6.86
C ASP A 179 -7.56 12.07 6.15
N THR A 180 -6.52 11.68 5.37
CA THR A 180 -6.51 10.44 4.59
C THR A 180 -5.30 9.61 4.93
N TRP A 181 -5.56 8.37 5.30
CA TRP A 181 -4.59 7.39 5.72
C TRP A 181 -4.80 6.09 4.97
N GLU A 182 -3.74 5.37 4.70
CA GLU A 182 -3.80 4.05 4.11
C GLU A 182 -3.10 3.03 4.99
N LEU A 183 -3.75 1.91 5.18
CA LEU A 183 -3.25 0.76 5.90
C LEU A 183 -2.94 -0.34 4.89
N LEU A 184 -1.65 -0.65 4.71
CA LEU A 184 -1.23 -1.77 3.89
C LEU A 184 -1.26 -3.03 4.76
N ILE A 185 -2.23 -3.87 4.51
CA ILE A 185 -2.52 -5.06 5.28
C ILE A 185 -2.09 -6.32 4.52
N ARG A 186 -1.61 -7.33 5.23
CA ARG A 186 -1.41 -8.64 4.64
C ARG A 186 -2.76 -9.30 4.37
N ARG A 187 -2.88 -9.94 3.20
CA ARG A 187 -4.08 -10.65 2.77
C ARG A 187 -4.65 -11.59 3.84
N SER A 188 -3.79 -12.35 4.51
CA SER A 188 -4.18 -13.33 5.53
C SER A 188 -4.77 -12.73 6.81
N PHE A 189 -4.66 -11.42 7.00
CA PHE A 189 -5.20 -10.71 8.16
C PHE A 189 -6.36 -9.77 7.80
N ALA A 190 -6.87 -9.81 6.58
CA ALA A 190 -7.87 -8.86 6.11
C ALA A 190 -9.14 -8.88 6.96
N ASP A 191 -9.65 -10.08 7.30
CA ASP A 191 -10.81 -10.23 8.18
C ASP A 191 -10.58 -9.61 9.55
N TYR A 192 -9.42 -9.91 10.13
CA TYR A 192 -9.07 -9.35 11.42
C TYR A 192 -9.08 -7.81 11.40
N TRP A 193 -8.49 -7.20 10.36
CA TRP A 193 -8.47 -5.75 10.20
C TRP A 193 -9.86 -5.17 9.97
N TRP A 194 -10.68 -5.83 9.18
CA TRP A 194 -12.06 -5.42 8.95
C TRP A 194 -12.87 -5.41 10.25
N MET A 195 -12.79 -6.47 11.02
CA MET A 195 -13.46 -6.56 12.33
C MET A 195 -12.92 -5.53 13.32
N TRP A 196 -11.61 -5.38 13.40
CA TRP A 196 -10.98 -4.40 14.29
C TRP A 196 -11.40 -2.97 13.95
N LEU A 197 -11.38 -2.58 12.68
CA LEU A 197 -11.75 -1.23 12.27
C LEU A 197 -13.23 -0.92 12.52
N GLN A 198 -14.13 -1.90 12.38
CA GLN A 198 -15.52 -1.75 12.76
C GLN A 198 -15.66 -1.45 14.25
N ASP A 199 -14.99 -2.24 15.11
CA ASP A 199 -15.03 -2.06 16.55
C ASP A 199 -14.39 -0.74 16.98
N ALA A 200 -13.17 -0.46 16.53
CA ALA A 200 -12.45 0.76 16.89
C ALA A 200 -13.15 2.04 16.43
N SER A 201 -13.95 1.98 15.36
CA SER A 201 -14.70 3.10 14.82
C SER A 201 -16.13 3.21 15.34
N ALA A 202 -16.60 2.27 16.14
CA ALA A 202 -18.02 2.15 16.51
C ALA A 202 -18.59 3.43 17.15
N GLU A 203 -17.83 4.10 18.01
CA GLU A 203 -18.27 5.34 18.66
C GLU A 203 -18.31 6.55 17.70
N TYR A 204 -17.45 6.54 16.66
CA TYR A 204 -17.35 7.63 15.68
C TYR A 204 -18.29 7.45 14.49
N GLY A 205 -18.75 6.24 14.25
CA GLY A 205 -19.49 5.83 13.06
C GLY A 205 -18.56 5.57 11.87
N LEU A 206 -18.62 4.35 11.34
CA LEU A 206 -17.91 3.91 10.13
C LEU A 206 -18.89 3.86 8.97
N THR A 207 -18.47 4.37 7.82
CA THR A 207 -19.17 4.24 6.55
C THR A 207 -18.22 3.74 5.47
N VAL A 208 -18.67 2.75 4.70
CA VAL A 208 -17.92 2.22 3.56
C VAL A 208 -18.16 3.12 2.35
N GLN A 209 -17.09 3.40 1.62
CA GLN A 209 -17.09 4.09 0.32
C GLN A 209 -16.78 3.10 -0.82
N ALA A 210 -17.26 3.42 -2.02
CA ALA A 210 -17.01 2.65 -3.23
C ALA A 210 -15.54 2.76 -3.71
#